data_11a6326188549788bf40f0a086ea0dd5
#
_entry.id   11a6326188549788bf40f0a086ea0dd5
#
_cell.length_a   1.000
_cell.length_b   1.000
_cell.length_c   1.000
_cell.angle_alpha   90.00
_cell.angle_beta   90.00
_cell.angle_gamma   90.00
#
_symmetry.space_group_name_H-M   'P 1'
#
loop_
_entity.id
_entity.type
_entity.pdbx_description
1 polymer ?
#
loop_
_entity_poly.entity_id
_entity_poly.type
_entity_poly.pdbx_seq_one_letter_code
_entity_poly.pdbx_strand_id
1 'polypeptide(L)'
;MYEYLPTDVTKGVNADGNDVTGLTVPIVKEGMAEADARNNPRVKKEDLIKFIKEDLEYAEQNIGKLTKTEKTLPHLDCVYGLEARLYMWEGDYAKAQAAADNAIKASSVQPMTQAQCLNTTTGFNNLADFMWGSQQTSEDVVVSTGIVNWISFMCNEQTFGYCGAGTGDYIRIDTLAYNRLNDTDFRKLEWVAPAGSPIANKVSFVNKTYGASMPPMASVKFRPNQGEMDAPSVAAATAFPVMRVEEMYYIRMEAAAQQDAAKGKELLELF
;
A
#
# COMPACT_ATOMS: atom_id res chain seq x y z
N MET A 1 -9.39 7.44 -5.68
CA MET A 1 -10.66 8.18 -5.52
C MET A 1 -11.86 7.23 -5.49
N TYR A 2 -11.96 6.28 -6.42
CA TYR A 2 -13.02 5.27 -6.44
C TYR A 2 -13.13 4.48 -5.10
N GLU A 3 -12.02 4.12 -4.50
CA GLU A 3 -11.95 3.40 -3.21
C GLU A 3 -12.58 4.14 -2.02
N TYR A 4 -12.68 5.45 -2.10
CA TYR A 4 -13.24 6.28 -1.02
C TYR A 4 -14.69 6.69 -1.27
N LEU A 5 -15.28 6.27 -2.39
CA LEU A 5 -16.68 6.53 -2.67
C LEU A 5 -17.52 5.33 -2.22
N PRO A 6 -18.67 5.54 -1.57
CA PRO A 6 -19.58 4.46 -1.25
C PRO A 6 -19.96 3.70 -2.52
N THR A 7 -19.74 2.39 -2.53
CA THR A 7 -20.18 1.52 -3.64
C THR A 7 -21.68 1.34 -3.62
N ASP A 8 -22.25 1.41 -2.43
CA ASP A 8 -23.69 1.42 -2.26
C ASP A 8 -24.20 2.82 -2.55
N VAL A 9 -25.16 2.84 -3.41
CA VAL A 9 -25.83 4.03 -3.86
C VAL A 9 -26.15 4.93 -2.69
N THR A 10 -25.41 6.02 -2.58
CA THR A 10 -25.73 7.06 -1.61
C THR A 10 -27.11 7.58 -1.98
N LYS A 11 -28.10 7.24 -1.22
CA LYS A 11 -29.43 7.85 -1.36
C LYS A 11 -29.32 9.24 -0.80
N GLY A 12 -29.60 10.24 -1.61
CA GLY A 12 -29.54 11.59 -1.12
C GLY A 12 -30.01 12.62 -2.11
N VAL A 13 -30.41 13.72 -1.54
CA VAL A 13 -30.75 14.94 -2.26
C VAL A 13 -29.71 15.98 -1.83
N ASN A 14 -29.11 16.70 -2.78
CA ASN A 14 -28.16 17.77 -2.46
C ASN A 14 -28.88 19.01 -1.89
N ALA A 15 -28.12 20.04 -1.52
CA ALA A 15 -28.66 21.28 -0.98
C ALA A 15 -29.68 21.99 -1.91
N ASP A 16 -29.58 21.76 -3.22
CA ASP A 16 -30.45 22.35 -4.22
C ASP A 16 -31.69 21.48 -4.52
N GLY A 17 -31.87 20.36 -3.80
CA GLY A 17 -33.01 19.48 -3.98
C GLY A 17 -32.85 18.46 -5.11
N ASN A 18 -31.68 18.36 -5.75
CA ASN A 18 -31.43 17.40 -6.83
C ASN A 18 -31.12 16.01 -6.29
N ASP A 19 -31.64 14.98 -6.92
CA ASP A 19 -31.28 13.59 -6.63
C ASP A 19 -29.83 13.32 -7.06
N VAL A 20 -28.98 12.97 -6.09
CA VAL A 20 -27.57 12.61 -6.29
C VAL A 20 -27.30 11.12 -6.08
N THR A 21 -28.38 10.33 -6.05
CA THR A 21 -28.30 8.87 -5.86
C THR A 21 -27.44 8.22 -6.94
N GLY A 22 -26.42 7.47 -6.54
CA GLY A 22 -25.52 6.75 -7.44
C GLY A 22 -24.52 7.61 -8.21
N LEU A 23 -24.47 8.91 -7.94
CA LEU A 23 -23.46 9.77 -8.54
C LEU A 23 -22.12 9.64 -7.81
N THR A 24 -21.05 9.58 -8.60
CA THR A 24 -19.67 9.48 -8.14
C THR A 24 -18.94 10.82 -8.28
N VAL A 25 -17.97 10.92 -9.14
CA VAL A 25 -17.16 12.09 -9.43
C VAL A 25 -17.32 12.48 -10.90
N PRO A 26 -16.99 13.71 -11.29
CA PRO A 26 -16.86 14.08 -12.70
C PRO A 26 -15.72 13.29 -13.37
N ILE A 27 -15.90 12.92 -14.63
CA ILE A 27 -14.83 12.38 -15.47
C ILE A 27 -14.17 13.55 -16.19
N VAL A 28 -12.89 13.78 -15.91
CA VAL A 28 -12.06 14.77 -16.62
C VAL A 28 -11.23 14.03 -17.66
N LYS A 29 -11.46 14.33 -18.92
CA LYS A 29 -10.73 13.72 -20.04
C LYS A 29 -9.52 14.56 -20.41
N GLU A 30 -8.52 13.91 -21.03
CA GLU A 30 -7.38 14.60 -21.62
C GLU A 30 -7.84 15.67 -22.61
N GLY A 31 -7.21 16.85 -22.57
CA GLY A 31 -7.55 17.97 -23.44
C GLY A 31 -8.83 18.73 -23.07
N MET A 32 -9.53 18.35 -22.00
CA MET A 32 -10.69 19.13 -21.53
C MET A 32 -10.25 20.53 -21.07
N ALA A 33 -10.93 21.56 -21.57
CA ALA A 33 -10.65 22.95 -21.17
C ALA A 33 -11.04 23.16 -19.70
N GLU A 34 -10.33 24.08 -19.01
CA GLU A 34 -10.60 24.38 -17.59
C GLU A 34 -12.05 24.82 -17.34
N ALA A 35 -12.62 25.62 -18.25
CA ALA A 35 -14.00 26.08 -18.16
C ALA A 35 -15.01 24.91 -18.19
N ASP A 36 -14.76 23.91 -19.04
CA ASP A 36 -15.59 22.72 -19.17
C ASP A 36 -15.41 21.81 -17.93
N ALA A 37 -14.19 21.68 -17.42
CA ALA A 37 -13.90 20.92 -16.22
C ALA A 37 -14.60 21.49 -14.96
N ARG A 38 -14.72 22.81 -14.88
CA ARG A 38 -15.45 23.50 -13.78
C ARG A 38 -16.95 23.25 -13.81
N ASN A 39 -17.53 23.01 -14.97
CA ASN A 39 -18.95 22.75 -15.16
C ASN A 39 -19.26 21.28 -15.45
N ASN A 40 -18.29 20.40 -15.22
CA ASN A 40 -18.40 18.97 -15.48
C ASN A 40 -19.26 18.28 -14.42
N PRO A 41 -20.42 17.71 -14.78
CA PRO A 41 -21.30 17.07 -13.81
C PRO A 41 -20.70 15.75 -13.30
N ARG A 42 -21.12 15.36 -12.11
CA ARG A 42 -20.83 14.03 -11.56
C ARG A 42 -21.51 12.95 -12.40
N VAL A 43 -20.82 11.82 -12.59
CA VAL A 43 -21.33 10.68 -13.37
C VAL A 43 -21.81 9.55 -12.46
N LYS A 44 -22.60 8.62 -13.02
CA LYS A 44 -23.00 7.41 -12.35
C LYS A 44 -21.81 6.47 -12.16
N LYS A 45 -21.92 5.59 -11.16
CA LYS A 45 -20.90 4.59 -10.84
C LYS A 45 -20.53 3.74 -12.07
N GLU A 46 -21.54 3.30 -12.83
CA GLU A 46 -21.35 2.44 -14.01
C GLU A 46 -20.52 3.14 -15.09
N ASP A 47 -20.75 4.44 -15.31
CA ASP A 47 -20.00 5.24 -16.28
C ASP A 47 -18.55 5.43 -15.85
N LEU A 48 -18.31 5.64 -14.55
CA LEU A 48 -16.95 5.73 -14.01
C LEU A 48 -16.20 4.39 -14.14
N ILE A 49 -16.84 3.29 -13.79
CA ILE A 49 -16.25 1.94 -13.94
C ILE A 49 -15.91 1.66 -15.41
N LYS A 50 -16.81 1.98 -16.31
CA LYS A 50 -16.58 1.82 -17.74
C LYS A 50 -15.36 2.62 -18.19
N PHE A 51 -15.27 3.88 -17.79
CA PHE A 51 -14.13 4.75 -18.11
C PHE A 51 -12.81 4.18 -17.59
N ILE A 52 -12.78 3.72 -16.33
CA ILE A 52 -11.57 3.10 -15.75
C ILE A 52 -11.17 1.82 -16.52
N LYS A 53 -12.13 1.00 -16.92
CA LYS A 53 -11.85 -0.22 -17.71
C LYS A 53 -11.28 0.10 -19.08
N GLU A 54 -11.83 1.10 -19.78
CA GLU A 54 -11.33 1.57 -21.07
C GLU A 54 -9.87 2.06 -20.96
N ASP A 55 -9.53 2.79 -19.88
CA ASP A 55 -8.17 3.24 -19.62
C ASP A 55 -7.21 2.07 -19.31
N LEU A 56 -7.64 1.09 -18.50
CA LEU A 56 -6.84 -0.08 -18.18
C LEU A 56 -6.61 -0.97 -19.41
N GLU A 57 -7.64 -1.19 -20.26
CA GLU A 57 -7.52 -1.92 -21.50
C GLU A 57 -6.53 -1.23 -22.48
N TYR A 58 -6.61 0.09 -22.59
CA TYR A 58 -5.64 0.85 -23.37
C TYR A 58 -4.22 0.72 -22.79
N ALA A 59 -4.07 0.78 -21.48
CA ALA A 59 -2.79 0.61 -20.81
C ALA A 59 -2.22 -0.80 -21.06
N GLU A 60 -3.00 -1.85 -20.92
CA GLU A 60 -2.58 -3.23 -21.20
C GLU A 60 -1.98 -3.38 -22.60
N GLN A 61 -2.65 -2.80 -23.62
CA GLN A 61 -2.23 -2.88 -25.01
C GLN A 61 -0.97 -2.06 -25.34
N ASN A 62 -0.66 -1.04 -24.54
CA ASN A 62 0.36 -0.05 -24.91
C ASN A 62 1.53 0.03 -23.93
N ILE A 63 1.39 -0.41 -22.68
CA ILE A 63 2.41 -0.25 -21.63
C ILE A 63 3.72 -0.96 -21.96
N GLY A 64 3.66 -2.04 -22.73
CA GLY A 64 4.85 -2.75 -23.23
C GLY A 64 5.73 -1.94 -24.21
N LYS A 65 5.25 -0.78 -24.65
CA LYS A 65 6.04 0.17 -25.46
C LYS A 65 6.97 1.05 -24.61
N LEU A 66 6.78 1.07 -23.29
CA LEU A 66 7.68 1.73 -22.37
C LEU A 66 9.01 0.98 -22.32
N THR A 67 10.10 1.69 -22.59
CA THR A 67 11.47 1.12 -22.58
C THR A 67 12.13 1.21 -21.21
N LYS A 68 11.55 1.97 -20.28
CA LYS A 68 12.05 2.17 -18.93
C LYS A 68 11.59 1.01 -18.04
N THR A 69 12.48 0.58 -17.15
CA THR A 69 12.26 -0.56 -16.23
C THR A 69 12.25 -0.16 -14.77
N GLU A 70 12.29 1.16 -14.49
CA GLU A 70 12.30 1.67 -13.14
C GLU A 70 10.96 1.37 -12.43
N LYS A 71 11.06 0.87 -11.20
CA LYS A 71 9.88 0.57 -10.35
C LYS A 71 9.08 1.81 -9.91
N THR A 72 9.55 3.00 -10.23
CA THR A 72 8.80 4.25 -10.06
C THR A 72 7.77 4.48 -11.16
N LEU A 73 7.78 3.67 -12.20
CA LEU A 73 6.78 3.66 -13.27
C LEU A 73 5.95 2.37 -13.19
N PRO A 74 4.64 2.42 -13.48
CA PRO A 74 3.82 1.22 -13.58
C PRO A 74 4.22 0.41 -14.81
N HIS A 75 4.19 -0.92 -14.69
CA HIS A 75 4.39 -1.88 -15.77
C HIS A 75 3.15 -2.76 -15.93
N LEU A 76 3.20 -3.77 -16.79
CA LEU A 76 2.05 -4.62 -17.11
C LEU A 76 1.49 -5.35 -15.88
N ASP A 77 2.34 -5.77 -14.98
CA ASP A 77 1.94 -6.36 -13.69
C ASP A 77 1.10 -5.40 -12.84
N CYS A 78 1.42 -4.10 -12.91
CA CYS A 78 0.65 -3.07 -12.20
C CYS A 78 -0.71 -2.81 -12.85
N VAL A 79 -0.82 -2.91 -14.18
CA VAL A 79 -2.12 -2.82 -14.88
C VAL A 79 -3.04 -3.93 -14.40
N TYR A 80 -2.57 -5.19 -14.43
CA TYR A 80 -3.32 -6.33 -13.91
C TYR A 80 -3.64 -6.19 -12.41
N GLY A 81 -2.73 -5.60 -11.62
CA GLY A 81 -2.98 -5.30 -10.22
C GLY A 81 -4.10 -4.29 -9.99
N LEU A 82 -4.18 -3.25 -10.82
CA LEU A 82 -5.28 -2.28 -10.80
C LEU A 82 -6.61 -2.90 -11.23
N GLU A 83 -6.59 -3.78 -12.24
CA GLU A 83 -7.77 -4.57 -12.64
C GLU A 83 -8.25 -5.47 -11.49
N ALA A 84 -7.33 -6.15 -10.81
CA ALA A 84 -7.65 -7.00 -9.67
C ALA A 84 -8.35 -6.20 -8.56
N ARG A 85 -7.83 -5.01 -8.21
CA ARG A 85 -8.47 -4.09 -7.25
C ARG A 85 -9.87 -3.67 -7.72
N LEU A 86 -10.02 -3.31 -9.00
CA LEU A 86 -11.30 -2.86 -9.55
C LEU A 86 -12.33 -3.97 -9.49
N TYR A 87 -11.99 -5.20 -9.91
CA TYR A 87 -12.91 -6.33 -9.90
C TYR A 87 -13.30 -6.77 -8.47
N MET A 88 -12.40 -6.66 -7.49
CA MET A 88 -12.74 -6.84 -6.07
C MET A 88 -13.82 -5.83 -5.63
N TRP A 89 -13.70 -4.58 -6.03
CA TRP A 89 -14.68 -3.53 -5.77
C TRP A 89 -16.05 -3.78 -6.41
N GLU A 90 -16.05 -4.34 -7.61
CA GLU A 90 -17.28 -4.70 -8.32
C GLU A 90 -17.95 -5.95 -7.73
N GLY A 91 -17.19 -6.76 -6.96
CA GLY A 91 -17.63 -8.08 -6.51
C GLY A 91 -17.56 -9.15 -7.62
N ASP A 92 -16.83 -8.86 -8.71
CA ASP A 92 -16.55 -9.85 -9.78
C ASP A 92 -15.31 -10.66 -9.38
N TYR A 93 -15.50 -11.55 -8.41
CA TYR A 93 -14.40 -12.30 -7.79
C TYR A 93 -13.69 -13.23 -8.79
N ALA A 94 -14.38 -13.75 -9.80
CA ALA A 94 -13.75 -14.58 -10.82
C ALA A 94 -12.73 -13.77 -11.63
N LYS A 95 -13.09 -12.56 -12.05
CA LYS A 95 -12.16 -11.67 -12.76
C LYS A 95 -11.08 -11.12 -11.85
N ALA A 96 -11.40 -10.79 -10.60
CA ALA A 96 -10.42 -10.34 -9.62
C ALA A 96 -9.32 -11.39 -9.41
N GLN A 97 -9.69 -12.66 -9.25
CA GLN A 97 -8.74 -13.76 -9.13
C GLN A 97 -7.87 -13.89 -10.38
N ALA A 98 -8.48 -13.88 -11.57
CA ALA A 98 -7.74 -14.01 -12.84
C ALA A 98 -6.77 -12.84 -13.07
N ALA A 99 -7.19 -11.61 -12.77
CA ALA A 99 -6.32 -10.44 -12.87
C ALA A 99 -5.16 -10.49 -11.85
N ALA A 100 -5.42 -10.93 -10.62
CA ALA A 100 -4.37 -11.12 -9.62
C ALA A 100 -3.36 -12.20 -10.05
N ASP A 101 -3.82 -13.31 -10.62
CA ASP A 101 -2.95 -14.36 -11.20
C ASP A 101 -2.08 -13.82 -12.34
N ASN A 102 -2.65 -12.98 -13.21
CA ASN A 102 -1.90 -12.33 -14.29
C ASN A 102 -0.85 -11.34 -13.74
N ALA A 103 -1.21 -10.57 -12.72
CA ALA A 103 -0.29 -9.66 -12.05
C ALA A 103 0.90 -10.40 -11.42
N ILE A 104 0.64 -11.49 -10.69
CA ILE A 104 1.68 -12.35 -10.09
C ILE A 104 2.59 -12.92 -11.17
N LYS A 105 2.01 -13.45 -12.25
CA LYS A 105 2.76 -14.06 -13.36
C LYS A 105 3.62 -13.05 -14.12
N ALA A 106 3.14 -11.83 -14.30
CA ALA A 106 3.86 -10.77 -15.00
C ALA A 106 4.90 -10.07 -14.12
N SER A 107 4.77 -10.18 -12.79
CA SER A 107 5.64 -9.50 -11.85
C SER A 107 7.07 -10.04 -11.88
N SER A 108 8.03 -9.12 -11.81
CA SER A 108 9.46 -9.44 -11.67
C SER A 108 9.88 -9.60 -10.19
N VAL A 109 8.98 -9.36 -9.25
CA VAL A 109 9.25 -9.49 -7.80
C VAL A 109 8.46 -10.66 -7.21
N GLN A 110 9.00 -11.20 -6.12
CA GLN A 110 8.37 -12.24 -5.31
C GLN A 110 7.98 -11.66 -3.94
N PRO A 111 7.10 -12.32 -3.19
CA PRO A 111 6.83 -11.94 -1.82
C PRO A 111 8.11 -11.80 -0.99
N MET A 112 8.18 -10.77 -0.16
CA MET A 112 9.35 -10.50 0.66
C MET A 112 9.62 -11.64 1.64
N THR A 113 10.87 -12.06 1.70
CA THR A 113 11.35 -13.03 2.68
C THR A 113 11.39 -12.41 4.09
N GLN A 114 11.42 -13.25 5.12
CA GLN A 114 11.64 -12.81 6.50
C GLN A 114 12.88 -11.92 6.63
N ALA A 115 13.97 -12.27 5.96
CA ALA A 115 15.21 -11.48 6.02
C ALA A 115 15.04 -10.08 5.42
N GLN A 116 14.26 -9.93 4.36
CA GLN A 116 13.95 -8.62 3.77
C GLN A 116 13.03 -7.81 4.69
N CYS A 117 11.95 -8.42 5.19
CA CYS A 117 10.99 -7.77 6.09
C CYS A 117 11.64 -7.23 7.37
N LEU A 118 12.57 -8.00 7.96
CA LEU A 118 13.22 -7.68 9.23
C LEU A 118 14.56 -6.96 9.07
N ASN A 119 14.93 -6.57 7.85
CA ASN A 119 16.15 -5.82 7.58
C ASN A 119 16.10 -4.45 8.26
N THR A 120 17.11 -4.12 9.06
CA THR A 120 17.15 -2.88 9.84
C THR A 120 17.59 -1.65 9.05
N THR A 121 18.07 -1.82 7.82
CA THR A 121 18.52 -0.72 6.96
C THR A 121 17.51 -0.31 5.89
N THR A 122 16.58 -1.18 5.56
CA THR A 122 15.59 -0.92 4.50
C THR A 122 14.15 -1.29 4.94
N GLY A 123 13.98 -2.41 5.66
CA GLY A 123 12.64 -2.92 6.00
C GLY A 123 11.74 -2.97 4.78
N PHE A 124 10.52 -2.45 4.90
CA PHE A 124 9.53 -2.36 3.81
C PHE A 124 9.72 -1.14 2.89
N ASN A 125 10.87 -0.49 2.89
CA ASN A 125 11.13 0.74 2.12
C ASN A 125 12.09 0.53 0.94
N ASN A 126 12.34 -0.70 0.52
CA ASN A 126 13.21 -1.01 -0.60
C ASN A 126 12.41 -1.04 -1.92
N LEU A 127 12.68 -0.10 -2.83
CA LEU A 127 12.01 -0.01 -4.13
C LEU A 127 12.12 -1.31 -4.96
N ALA A 128 13.23 -2.05 -4.82
CA ALA A 128 13.43 -3.30 -5.55
C ALA A 128 12.41 -4.39 -5.22
N ASP A 129 11.81 -4.33 -4.03
CA ASP A 129 10.85 -5.31 -3.53
C ASP A 129 9.39 -4.97 -3.91
N PHE A 130 9.16 -3.88 -4.66
CA PHE A 130 7.82 -3.45 -5.08
C PHE A 130 7.54 -3.78 -6.53
N MET A 131 6.28 -3.97 -6.86
CA MET A 131 5.78 -3.91 -8.25
C MET A 131 5.85 -2.47 -8.74
N TRP A 132 5.38 -1.54 -7.91
CA TRP A 132 5.38 -0.10 -8.15
C TRP A 132 5.58 0.64 -6.84
N GLY A 133 6.47 1.63 -6.83
CA GLY A 133 6.76 2.46 -5.68
C GLY A 133 7.08 3.88 -6.07
N SER A 134 7.12 4.75 -5.08
CA SER A 134 7.67 6.08 -5.22
C SER A 134 9.01 6.15 -4.47
N GLN A 135 9.98 6.87 -5.01
CA GLN A 135 11.29 7.06 -4.40
C GLN A 135 11.46 8.53 -4.02
N GLN A 136 11.70 8.76 -2.73
CA GLN A 136 12.15 10.06 -2.24
C GLN A 136 13.69 10.09 -2.23
N THR A 137 14.25 11.23 -2.58
CA THR A 137 15.71 11.45 -2.66
C THR A 137 16.15 12.55 -1.70
N SER A 138 17.44 12.61 -1.41
CA SER A 138 18.03 13.68 -0.57
C SER A 138 17.84 15.10 -1.13
N GLU A 139 17.52 15.22 -2.43
CA GLU A 139 17.28 16.50 -3.11
C GLU A 139 15.86 17.00 -2.92
N ASP A 140 14.92 16.13 -2.50
CA ASP A 140 13.55 16.51 -2.27
C ASP A 140 13.43 17.40 -1.03
N VAL A 141 12.76 18.54 -1.17
CA VAL A 141 12.58 19.51 -0.07
C VAL A 141 11.92 18.84 1.14
N VAL A 142 10.95 17.97 0.92
CA VAL A 142 10.25 17.24 2.00
C VAL A 142 11.18 16.30 2.76
N VAL A 143 12.23 15.78 2.11
CA VAL A 143 13.25 14.94 2.74
C VAL A 143 14.19 15.81 3.58
N SER A 144 14.70 16.88 3.02
CA SER A 144 15.67 17.76 3.69
C SER A 144 15.07 18.47 4.93
N THR A 145 13.78 18.78 4.93
CA THR A 145 13.08 19.35 6.09
C THR A 145 12.83 18.34 7.21
N GLY A 146 12.83 17.05 6.89
CA GLY A 146 12.57 15.97 7.86
C GLY A 146 11.14 15.86 8.37
N ILE A 147 10.17 16.60 7.80
CA ILE A 147 8.82 16.69 8.38
C ILE A 147 7.73 16.08 7.51
N VAL A 148 7.68 16.37 6.21
CA VAL A 148 6.53 15.98 5.35
C VAL A 148 6.97 14.90 4.35
N ASN A 149 7.52 13.82 4.86
CA ASN A 149 7.98 12.69 4.06
C ASN A 149 7.42 11.37 4.61
N TRP A 150 7.54 10.29 3.85
CA TRP A 150 7.00 8.98 4.21
C TRP A 150 7.50 8.50 5.58
N ILE A 151 8.80 8.58 5.82
CA ILE A 151 9.43 8.11 7.05
C ILE A 151 8.96 8.91 8.25
N SER A 152 8.78 10.22 8.11
CA SER A 152 8.33 11.08 9.22
C SER A 152 6.96 10.66 9.79
N PHE A 153 6.12 10.00 8.98
CA PHE A 153 4.80 9.52 9.41
C PHE A 153 4.76 8.02 9.73
N MET A 154 5.67 7.22 9.19
CA MET A 154 5.53 5.76 9.22
C MET A 154 6.63 5.05 10.00
N CYS A 155 7.74 5.71 10.33
CA CYS A 155 8.86 5.11 11.02
C CYS A 155 8.93 5.57 12.47
N ASN A 156 8.92 4.61 13.40
CA ASN A 156 9.12 4.91 14.82
C ASN A 156 10.60 5.00 15.22
N GLU A 157 11.51 4.49 14.41
CA GLU A 157 12.94 4.45 14.70
C GLU A 157 13.68 5.64 14.09
N GLN A 158 13.24 6.85 14.45
CA GLN A 158 13.83 8.12 14.03
C GLN A 158 13.70 9.18 15.10
N THR A 159 14.57 10.21 15.08
CA THR A 159 14.58 11.31 16.03
C THR A 159 13.96 12.60 15.49
N PHE A 160 13.43 12.56 14.26
CA PHE A 160 12.77 13.67 13.58
C PHE A 160 11.36 13.28 13.11
N GLY A 161 10.59 14.24 12.59
CA GLY A 161 9.27 14.00 12.00
C GLY A 161 8.15 13.88 13.02
N TYR A 162 7.09 13.18 12.65
CA TYR A 162 5.83 13.13 13.40
C TYR A 162 5.62 11.83 14.18
N CYS A 163 6.54 10.88 14.11
CA CYS A 163 6.52 9.61 14.85
C CYS A 163 7.84 9.35 15.55
N GLY A 164 7.83 8.40 16.47
CA GLY A 164 9.01 7.88 17.14
C GLY A 164 9.59 8.85 18.15
N ALA A 165 10.92 8.86 18.29
CA ALA A 165 11.61 9.65 19.30
C ALA A 165 11.48 11.16 19.08
N GLY A 166 11.23 11.62 17.86
CA GLY A 166 11.07 13.03 17.54
C GLY A 166 9.92 13.69 18.28
N THR A 167 8.81 12.99 18.45
CA THR A 167 7.60 13.51 19.12
C THR A 167 7.19 12.71 20.36
N GLY A 168 7.66 11.48 20.51
CA GLY A 168 7.17 10.53 21.51
C GLY A 168 5.86 9.84 21.11
N ASP A 169 5.35 10.11 19.91
CA ASP A 169 4.18 9.45 19.36
C ASP A 169 4.59 8.23 18.51
N TYR A 170 3.91 7.12 18.70
CA TYR A 170 4.28 5.87 18.07
C TYR A 170 3.12 5.25 17.30
N ILE A 171 3.36 4.88 16.03
CA ILE A 171 2.46 4.01 15.28
C ILE A 171 2.53 2.62 15.89
N ARG A 172 1.38 2.08 16.27
CA ARG A 172 1.26 0.79 16.95
C ARG A 172 0.20 -0.07 16.26
N ILE A 173 0.43 -1.39 16.28
CA ILE A 173 -0.62 -2.33 15.88
C ILE A 173 -1.69 -2.40 16.97
N ASP A 174 -2.93 -2.64 16.55
CA ASP A 174 -4.02 -2.95 17.48
C ASP A 174 -3.69 -4.20 18.31
N THR A 175 -3.98 -4.13 19.61
CA THR A 175 -3.66 -5.20 20.55
C THR A 175 -4.35 -6.53 20.20
N LEU A 176 -5.59 -6.50 19.71
CA LEU A 176 -6.30 -7.71 19.32
C LEU A 176 -5.67 -8.33 18.07
N ALA A 177 -5.27 -7.50 17.11
CA ALA A 177 -4.57 -7.95 15.91
C ALA A 177 -3.21 -8.57 16.27
N TYR A 178 -2.41 -7.91 17.12
CA TYR A 178 -1.13 -8.44 17.59
C TYR A 178 -1.26 -9.79 18.27
N ASN A 179 -2.25 -9.95 19.15
CA ASN A 179 -2.48 -11.17 19.92
C ASN A 179 -2.99 -12.34 19.07
N ARG A 180 -3.54 -12.07 17.88
CA ARG A 180 -3.92 -13.11 16.92
C ARG A 180 -2.74 -13.70 16.14
N LEU A 181 -1.62 -12.97 16.07
CA LEU A 181 -0.40 -13.48 15.43
C LEU A 181 0.24 -14.55 16.33
N ASN A 182 0.60 -15.69 15.73
CA ASN A 182 1.35 -16.72 16.42
C ASN A 182 2.78 -16.25 16.70
N ASP A 183 3.38 -16.66 17.81
CA ASP A 183 4.78 -16.33 18.15
C ASP A 183 5.81 -16.97 17.19
N THR A 184 5.40 -17.95 16.38
CA THR A 184 6.20 -18.51 15.29
C THR A 184 6.09 -17.73 13.98
N ASP A 185 5.13 -16.83 13.85
CA ASP A 185 4.96 -15.99 12.68
C ASP A 185 5.96 -14.82 12.75
N PHE A 186 6.91 -14.80 11.82
CA PHE A 186 7.95 -13.77 11.81
C PHE A 186 7.39 -12.35 11.66
N ARG A 187 6.20 -12.17 11.08
CA ARG A 187 5.55 -10.87 10.94
C ARG A 187 5.23 -10.23 12.29
N LYS A 188 5.12 -11.02 13.35
CA LYS A 188 4.98 -10.53 14.72
C LYS A 188 6.23 -9.78 15.20
N LEU A 189 7.40 -10.06 14.60
CA LEU A 189 8.66 -9.37 14.88
C LEU A 189 8.78 -7.99 14.20
N GLU A 190 7.81 -7.61 13.38
CA GLU A 190 7.69 -6.25 12.83
C GLU A 190 7.14 -5.25 13.86
N TRP A 191 6.88 -5.72 15.08
CA TRP A 191 6.31 -4.95 16.18
C TRP A 191 7.10 -5.20 17.45
N VAL A 192 7.27 -4.16 18.28
CA VAL A 192 7.92 -4.30 19.59
C VAL A 192 7.14 -5.27 20.45
N ALA A 193 7.76 -6.37 20.82
CA ALA A 193 7.11 -7.37 21.66
C ALA A 193 6.98 -6.87 23.12
N PRO A 194 5.85 -7.17 23.80
CA PRO A 194 5.70 -6.87 25.22
C PRO A 194 6.82 -7.50 26.08
N ALA A 195 7.21 -6.80 27.13
CA ALA A 195 8.19 -7.32 28.08
C ALA A 195 7.73 -8.69 28.65
N GLY A 196 8.65 -9.65 28.74
CA GLY A 196 8.34 -11.02 29.19
C GLY A 196 7.73 -11.92 28.12
N SER A 197 7.46 -11.42 26.92
CA SER A 197 7.04 -12.25 25.79
C SER A 197 8.16 -13.21 25.36
N PRO A 198 7.84 -14.45 24.91
CA PRO A 198 8.84 -15.40 24.41
C PRO A 198 9.66 -14.90 23.20
N ILE A 199 9.16 -13.85 22.53
CA ILE A 199 9.79 -13.25 21.35
C ILE A 199 10.44 -11.89 21.63
N ALA A 200 10.41 -11.38 22.87
CA ALA A 200 10.90 -10.05 23.22
C ALA A 200 12.35 -9.79 22.75
N ASN A 201 13.21 -10.80 22.84
CA ASN A 201 14.62 -10.70 22.45
C ASN A 201 14.89 -11.02 20.96
N LYS A 202 13.83 -11.30 20.18
CA LYS A 202 13.95 -11.63 18.76
C LYS A 202 13.69 -10.44 17.83
N VAL A 203 13.07 -9.37 18.34
CA VAL A 203 12.82 -8.15 17.57
C VAL A 203 14.15 -7.46 17.27
N SER A 204 14.37 -7.14 16.01
CA SER A 204 15.55 -6.40 15.56
C SER A 204 15.29 -4.90 15.56
N PHE A 205 16.26 -4.11 16.00
CA PHE A 205 16.18 -2.65 16.04
C PHE A 205 17.34 -2.04 15.28
N VAL A 206 17.13 -0.87 14.69
CA VAL A 206 18.19 -0.01 14.14
C VAL A 206 19.19 0.36 15.25
N ASN A 207 18.67 0.79 16.39
CA ASN A 207 19.44 1.05 17.60
C ASN A 207 18.80 0.30 18.77
N LYS A 208 19.55 -0.63 19.38
CA LYS A 208 19.06 -1.49 20.46
C LYS A 208 18.67 -0.71 21.72
N THR A 209 19.42 0.33 22.08
CA THR A 209 19.14 1.13 23.28
C THR A 209 17.84 1.91 23.09
N TYR A 210 17.66 2.54 21.93
CA TYR A 210 16.42 3.24 21.61
C TYR A 210 15.25 2.27 21.49
N GLY A 211 15.43 1.15 20.77
CA GLY A 211 14.40 0.12 20.59
C GLY A 211 13.86 -0.44 21.91
N ALA A 212 14.75 -0.59 22.92
CA ALA A 212 14.35 -1.04 24.24
C ALA A 212 13.47 -0.04 25.01
N SER A 213 13.51 1.24 24.64
CA SER A 213 12.66 2.30 25.23
C SER A 213 11.32 2.49 24.52
N MET A 214 11.13 1.89 23.35
CA MET A 214 9.90 2.00 22.58
C MET A 214 8.74 1.26 23.28
N PRO A 215 7.52 1.79 23.20
CA PRO A 215 6.37 1.14 23.81
C PRO A 215 6.05 -0.21 23.12
N PRO A 216 5.44 -1.16 23.83
CA PRO A 216 5.00 -2.41 23.25
C PRO A 216 4.08 -2.19 22.03
N MET A 217 4.19 -3.07 21.05
CA MET A 217 3.41 -3.04 19.79
C MET A 217 3.74 -1.87 18.88
N ALA A 218 4.76 -1.06 19.16
CA ALA A 218 5.25 -0.06 18.23
C ALA A 218 5.79 -0.72 16.97
N SER A 219 5.50 -0.13 15.81
CA SER A 219 5.96 -0.64 14.51
C SER A 219 7.46 -0.46 14.35
N VAL A 220 8.14 -1.53 13.93
CA VAL A 220 9.51 -1.51 13.41
C VAL A 220 9.54 -2.01 11.96
N LYS A 221 8.40 -1.95 11.29
CA LYS A 221 8.22 -2.42 9.91
C LYS A 221 8.87 -1.50 8.89
N PHE A 222 8.62 -0.21 9.02
CA PHE A 222 9.23 0.80 8.15
C PHE A 222 10.49 1.33 8.81
N ARG A 223 11.62 1.24 8.12
CA ARG A 223 12.94 1.58 8.63
C ARG A 223 13.45 2.88 8.00
N PRO A 224 14.25 3.66 8.73
CA PRO A 224 14.97 4.77 8.12
C PRO A 224 16.00 4.20 7.14
N ASN A 225 16.22 4.91 6.03
CA ASN A 225 17.19 4.47 5.01
C ASN A 225 18.58 4.32 5.62
N GLN A 226 19.27 3.23 5.26
CA GLN A 226 20.58 2.87 5.76
C GLN A 226 20.69 2.68 7.28
N GLY A 227 19.55 2.60 7.99
CA GLY A 227 19.51 2.58 9.45
C GLY A 227 19.91 3.92 10.10
N GLU A 228 19.86 5.02 9.36
CA GLU A 228 20.14 6.37 9.86
C GLU A 228 18.93 6.92 10.61
N MET A 229 19.11 7.33 11.87
CA MET A 229 18.00 7.77 12.72
C MET A 229 17.86 9.29 12.82
N ASP A 230 18.96 10.01 12.63
CA ASP A 230 19.09 11.41 13.05
C ASP A 230 19.16 12.39 11.88
N ALA A 231 19.74 11.98 10.73
CA ALA A 231 19.92 12.81 9.55
C ALA A 231 18.78 12.65 8.54
N PRO A 232 17.79 13.57 8.48
CA PRO A 232 16.63 13.43 7.58
C PRO A 232 16.99 13.25 6.11
N SER A 233 18.04 13.94 5.63
CA SER A 233 18.52 13.85 4.25
C SER A 233 18.98 12.46 3.83
N VAL A 234 19.36 11.62 4.79
CA VAL A 234 19.72 10.21 4.57
C VAL A 234 18.54 9.31 4.93
N ALA A 235 18.03 9.43 6.15
CA ALA A 235 17.02 8.56 6.70
C ALA A 235 15.70 8.55 5.90
N ALA A 236 15.27 9.72 5.42
CA ALA A 236 14.02 9.87 4.68
C ALA A 236 14.19 9.75 3.14
N ALA A 237 15.41 9.61 2.64
CA ALA A 237 15.69 9.34 1.23
C ALA A 237 15.39 7.85 0.91
N THR A 238 14.15 7.46 0.96
CA THR A 238 13.69 6.07 0.86
C THR A 238 12.49 5.92 -0.06
N ALA A 239 12.21 4.68 -0.46
CA ALA A 239 11.01 4.35 -1.23
C ALA A 239 9.80 4.09 -0.33
N PHE A 240 8.61 4.23 -0.91
CA PHE A 240 7.38 3.74 -0.31
C PHE A 240 6.52 3.00 -1.33
N PRO A 241 5.78 1.96 -0.90
CA PRO A 241 5.04 1.10 -1.80
C PRO A 241 3.76 1.78 -2.30
N VAL A 242 3.50 1.67 -3.61
CA VAL A 242 2.22 1.97 -4.24
C VAL A 242 1.48 0.65 -4.53
N MET A 243 2.24 -0.37 -4.97
CA MET A 243 1.71 -1.71 -5.19
C MET A 243 2.77 -2.76 -4.88
N ARG A 244 2.37 -3.81 -4.19
CA ARG A 244 3.21 -4.94 -3.82
C ARG A 244 2.62 -6.25 -4.32
N VAL A 245 3.49 -7.21 -4.65
CA VAL A 245 3.03 -8.51 -5.16
C VAL A 245 2.25 -9.31 -4.11
N GLU A 246 2.54 -9.14 -2.82
CA GLU A 246 1.79 -9.80 -1.75
C GLU A 246 0.32 -9.42 -1.74
N GLU A 247 -0.01 -8.18 -2.10
CA GLU A 247 -1.40 -7.75 -2.26
C GLU A 247 -2.12 -8.58 -3.33
N MET A 248 -1.45 -8.89 -4.43
CA MET A 248 -2.01 -9.73 -5.49
C MET A 248 -2.27 -11.16 -5.01
N TYR A 249 -1.38 -11.72 -4.19
CA TYR A 249 -1.63 -13.00 -3.54
C TYR A 249 -2.85 -12.94 -2.61
N TYR A 250 -3.01 -11.87 -1.82
CA TYR A 250 -4.19 -11.71 -0.95
C TYR A 250 -5.48 -11.54 -1.74
N ILE A 251 -5.48 -10.73 -2.80
CA ILE A 251 -6.65 -10.58 -3.69
C ILE A 251 -7.03 -11.95 -4.30
N ARG A 252 -6.05 -12.71 -4.79
CA ARG A 252 -6.28 -14.05 -5.34
C ARG A 252 -6.95 -14.98 -4.32
N MET A 253 -6.43 -15.00 -3.08
CA MET A 253 -6.95 -15.85 -2.00
C MET A 253 -8.35 -15.43 -1.56
N GLU A 254 -8.56 -14.13 -1.37
CA GLU A 254 -9.87 -13.58 -0.98
C GLU A 254 -10.91 -13.80 -2.06
N ALA A 255 -10.60 -13.48 -3.32
CA ALA A 255 -11.49 -13.70 -4.44
C ALA A 255 -11.84 -15.19 -4.64
N ALA A 256 -10.87 -16.09 -4.44
CA ALA A 256 -11.13 -17.53 -4.45
C ALA A 256 -12.05 -17.95 -3.28
N ALA A 257 -11.82 -17.42 -2.07
CA ALA A 257 -12.64 -17.74 -0.91
C ALA A 257 -14.09 -17.26 -1.04
N GLN A 258 -14.33 -16.15 -1.72
CA GLN A 258 -15.67 -15.64 -2.02
C GLN A 258 -16.45 -16.56 -2.98
N GLN A 259 -15.75 -17.30 -3.83
CA GLN A 259 -16.33 -18.27 -4.76
C GLN A 259 -16.39 -19.68 -4.15
N ASP A 260 -15.35 -20.09 -3.46
CA ASP A 260 -15.20 -21.39 -2.78
C ASP A 260 -14.24 -21.22 -1.57
N ALA A 261 -14.82 -21.28 -0.38
CA ALA A 261 -14.07 -21.12 0.87
C ALA A 261 -12.94 -22.14 1.04
N ALA A 262 -13.13 -23.39 0.55
CA ALA A 262 -12.11 -24.43 0.64
C ALA A 262 -10.91 -24.10 -0.26
N LYS A 263 -11.18 -23.58 -1.46
CA LYS A 263 -10.14 -23.17 -2.40
C LYS A 263 -9.37 -21.94 -1.90
N GLY A 264 -10.05 -20.96 -1.31
CA GLY A 264 -9.40 -19.81 -0.69
C GLY A 264 -8.47 -20.24 0.46
N LYS A 265 -8.91 -21.18 1.29
CA LYS A 265 -8.10 -21.75 2.37
C LYS A 265 -6.87 -22.47 1.82
N GLU A 266 -7.02 -23.33 0.81
CA GLU A 266 -5.90 -24.02 0.15
C GLU A 266 -4.83 -23.01 -0.33
N LEU A 267 -5.25 -21.94 -1.02
CA LEU A 267 -4.33 -20.91 -1.51
C LEU A 267 -3.62 -20.16 -0.37
N LEU A 268 -4.32 -19.93 0.75
CA LEU A 268 -3.72 -19.29 1.93
C LEU A 268 -2.66 -20.19 2.60
N GLU A 269 -2.90 -21.50 2.61
CA GLU A 269 -1.94 -22.48 3.20
C GLU A 269 -0.70 -22.66 2.33
N LEU A 270 -0.78 -22.35 1.02
CA LEU A 270 0.35 -22.41 0.09
C LEU A 270 1.19 -21.11 0.06
N PHE A 271 0.66 -19.99 0.55
CA PHE A 271 1.35 -18.70 0.65
C PHE A 271 2.14 -18.56 1.95
#